data_150d27aad76f3a596aac8b6fee199148
#
_entry.id   150d27aad76f3a596aac8b6fee199148
#
_cell.length_a   1.000
_cell.length_b   1.000
_cell.length_c   1.000
_cell.angle_alpha   90.00
_cell.angle_beta   90.00
_cell.angle_gamma   90.00
#
_symmetry.space_group_name_H-M   'P 1'
#
loop_
_entity.id
_entity.type
_entity.pdbx_description
1 polymer ?
#
loop_
_entity_poly.entity_id
_entity_poly.type
_entity_poly.pdbx_seq_one_letter_code
_entity_poly.pdbx_strand_id
1 'polypeptide(L)'
;AAQLARKYPGVRLHSHLAEELDEEEYCQQIYGMRSVAFAESVDWIGDDVWFAHGIFLDDAEIALFAQTGTGVTHCPSANMRCGQGIAKVRQMLDAGVPVGLGVDGSASNDSSNLFLEARLAQLLQRVAPARYRSEAPGGRGGFGGDPGALSAREALEMATRGGARLLGRDDIGHLATGMSADIIAVSTEHLSFAGTQRDPLAALIMCGPFTTSHSWINGRLRVTDGRLIDHQPPILLREHERVMQRIYL
;
A
#
# COMPACT_ATOMS: atom_id res chain seq x y z
N ALA A 1 -18.50 12.54 -11.56
CA ALA A 1 -17.15 12.05 -11.89
C ALA A 1 -17.22 10.65 -12.47
N ALA A 2 -17.83 9.63 -11.80
CA ALA A 2 -17.86 8.23 -12.23
C ALA A 2 -18.43 8.03 -13.66
N GLN A 3 -19.59 8.59 -13.95
CA GLN A 3 -20.22 8.52 -15.28
C GLN A 3 -19.34 9.14 -16.39
N LEU A 4 -18.53 10.15 -16.07
CA LEU A 4 -17.60 10.74 -17.03
C LEU A 4 -16.40 9.81 -17.26
N ALA A 5 -15.79 9.30 -16.18
CA ALA A 5 -14.65 8.40 -16.25
C ALA A 5 -14.96 7.14 -17.08
N ARG A 6 -16.12 6.53 -16.85
CA ARG A 6 -16.58 5.31 -17.54
C ARG A 6 -16.91 5.48 -19.02
N LYS A 7 -16.90 6.72 -19.53
CA LYS A 7 -16.95 6.97 -20.99
C LYS A 7 -15.60 6.72 -21.69
N TYR A 8 -14.53 6.65 -20.94
CA TYR A 8 -13.17 6.48 -21.48
C TYR A 8 -12.60 5.14 -21.04
N PRO A 9 -12.36 4.20 -21.96
CA PRO A 9 -11.80 2.89 -21.62
C PRO A 9 -10.48 3.01 -20.86
N GLY A 10 -10.33 2.23 -19.78
CA GLY A 10 -9.11 2.18 -18.98
C GLY A 10 -8.93 3.29 -17.94
N VAL A 11 -9.84 4.28 -17.90
CA VAL A 11 -9.84 5.28 -16.82
C VAL A 11 -10.34 4.64 -15.54
N ARG A 12 -9.63 4.87 -14.45
CA ARG A 12 -9.98 4.39 -13.11
C ARG A 12 -10.25 5.56 -12.17
N LEU A 13 -10.99 5.29 -11.13
CA LEU A 13 -11.36 6.26 -10.10
C LEU A 13 -10.57 5.97 -8.82
N HIS A 14 -10.04 7.03 -8.22
CA HIS A 14 -9.33 6.95 -6.97
C HIS A 14 -9.66 8.12 -6.05
N SER A 15 -9.79 7.83 -4.76
CA SER A 15 -9.94 8.81 -3.68
C SER A 15 -9.49 8.18 -2.35
N HIS A 16 -9.51 8.95 -1.28
CA HIS A 16 -9.41 8.47 0.10
C HIS A 16 -10.81 8.12 0.61
N LEU A 17 -10.95 7.11 1.45
CA LEU A 17 -12.23 6.69 2.02
C LEU A 17 -12.03 5.89 3.29
N ALA A 18 -12.93 6.08 4.25
CA ALA A 18 -12.93 5.42 5.55
C ALA A 18 -11.57 5.53 6.25
N GLU A 19 -10.98 6.71 6.18
CA GLU A 19 -9.65 7.04 6.69
C GLU A 19 -9.73 7.47 8.16
N GLU A 20 -10.72 8.30 8.52
CA GLU A 20 -10.87 8.88 9.85
C GLU A 20 -12.31 8.74 10.37
N LEU A 21 -12.48 8.77 11.70
CA LEU A 21 -13.82 8.67 12.32
C LEU A 21 -14.68 9.90 12.03
N ASP A 22 -14.09 11.08 11.95
CA ASP A 22 -14.81 12.31 11.65
C ASP A 22 -15.36 12.33 10.21
N GLU A 23 -14.73 11.65 9.25
CA GLU A 23 -15.28 11.38 7.92
C GLU A 23 -16.60 10.59 8.03
N GLU A 24 -16.60 9.52 8.83
CA GLU A 24 -17.79 8.70 9.07
C GLU A 24 -18.90 9.52 9.78
N GLU A 25 -18.51 10.29 10.80
CA GLU A 25 -19.45 11.17 11.53
C GLU A 25 -20.05 12.24 10.60
N TYR A 26 -19.23 12.87 9.78
CA TYR A 26 -19.67 13.85 8.80
C TYR A 26 -20.65 13.25 7.79
N CYS A 27 -20.32 12.11 7.20
CA CYS A 27 -21.19 11.44 6.26
C CYS A 27 -22.53 11.05 6.90
N GLN A 28 -22.51 10.58 8.14
CA GLN A 28 -23.73 10.23 8.87
C GLN A 28 -24.57 11.47 9.18
N GLN A 29 -23.97 12.59 9.56
CA GLN A 29 -24.68 13.84 9.88
C GLN A 29 -25.28 14.50 8.64
N ILE A 30 -24.54 14.56 7.54
CA ILE A 30 -24.93 15.31 6.35
C ILE A 30 -25.78 14.47 5.38
N TYR A 31 -25.45 13.21 5.22
CA TYR A 31 -26.07 12.32 4.23
C TYR A 31 -26.92 11.22 4.85
N GLY A 32 -26.88 11.03 6.17
CA GLY A 32 -27.61 9.97 6.88
C GLY A 32 -27.09 8.55 6.59
N MET A 33 -25.84 8.42 6.11
CA MET A 33 -25.24 7.15 5.73
C MET A 33 -23.72 7.15 5.98
N ARG A 34 -23.11 5.97 6.03
CA ARG A 34 -21.67 5.81 6.14
C ARG A 34 -20.95 6.24 4.86
N SER A 35 -19.64 6.50 4.95
CA SER A 35 -18.81 6.96 3.84
C SER A 35 -18.83 6.02 2.63
N VAL A 36 -18.81 4.70 2.85
CA VAL A 36 -18.91 3.70 1.77
C VAL A 36 -20.29 3.71 1.10
N ALA A 37 -21.37 3.80 1.87
CA ALA A 37 -22.72 3.90 1.32
C ALA A 37 -22.90 5.20 0.51
N PHE A 38 -22.27 6.30 0.94
CA PHE A 38 -22.22 7.53 0.16
C PHE A 38 -21.47 7.32 -1.15
N ALA A 39 -20.29 6.69 -1.14
CA ALA A 39 -19.55 6.37 -2.34
C ALA A 39 -20.37 5.52 -3.32
N GLU A 40 -21.09 4.50 -2.83
CA GLU A 40 -22.00 3.67 -3.63
C GLU A 40 -23.14 4.52 -4.25
N SER A 41 -23.74 5.42 -3.49
CA SER A 41 -24.84 6.28 -3.95
C SER A 41 -24.45 7.22 -5.09
N VAL A 42 -23.18 7.48 -5.30
CA VAL A 42 -22.61 8.33 -6.36
C VAL A 42 -21.83 7.55 -7.42
N ASP A 43 -22.08 6.23 -7.52
CA ASP A 43 -21.45 5.30 -8.48
C ASP A 43 -19.91 5.16 -8.31
N TRP A 44 -19.39 5.37 -7.10
CA TRP A 44 -17.96 5.20 -6.80
C TRP A 44 -17.66 3.84 -6.16
N ILE A 45 -18.24 2.77 -6.71
CA ILE A 45 -17.98 1.38 -6.35
C ILE A 45 -17.87 0.57 -7.64
N GLY A 46 -16.91 -0.35 -7.72
CA GLY A 46 -16.68 -1.19 -8.89
C GLY A 46 -15.22 -1.58 -9.05
N ASP A 47 -14.93 -2.44 -10.02
CA ASP A 47 -13.60 -2.94 -10.34
C ASP A 47 -12.69 -1.89 -10.99
N ASP A 48 -13.27 -0.76 -11.41
CA ASP A 48 -12.59 0.43 -11.90
C ASP A 48 -12.28 1.46 -10.79
N VAL A 49 -12.62 1.15 -9.53
CA VAL A 49 -12.49 2.06 -8.37
C VAL A 49 -11.55 1.47 -7.32
N TRP A 50 -10.72 2.31 -6.73
CA TRP A 50 -9.93 1.94 -5.57
C TRP A 50 -9.73 3.14 -4.62
N PHE A 51 -9.66 2.85 -3.32
CA PHE A 51 -9.55 3.86 -2.27
C PHE A 51 -8.26 3.71 -1.48
N ALA A 52 -7.70 4.83 -1.00
CA ALA A 52 -6.66 4.79 0.00
C ALA A 52 -7.27 4.59 1.40
N HIS A 53 -6.48 4.00 2.29
CA HIS A 53 -6.69 3.77 3.72
C HIS A 53 -7.67 2.64 4.08
N GLY A 54 -8.97 2.84 3.96
CA GLY A 54 -9.99 1.84 4.31
C GLY A 54 -9.90 1.32 5.75
N ILE A 55 -9.52 2.19 6.72
CA ILE A 55 -9.28 1.83 8.12
C ILE A 55 -10.57 1.43 8.81
N PHE A 56 -11.63 2.20 8.58
CA PHE A 56 -12.92 2.07 9.26
C PHE A 56 -13.95 1.26 8.48
N LEU A 57 -13.53 0.51 7.45
CA LEU A 57 -14.43 -0.43 6.77
C LEU A 57 -14.98 -1.46 7.76
N ASP A 58 -16.29 -1.66 7.75
CA ASP A 58 -16.92 -2.76 8.48
C ASP A 58 -16.95 -4.06 7.65
N ASP A 59 -17.47 -5.13 8.22
CA ASP A 59 -17.43 -6.44 7.58
C ASP A 59 -18.34 -6.52 6.35
N ALA A 60 -19.47 -5.78 6.36
CA ALA A 60 -20.38 -5.69 5.22
C ALA A 60 -19.77 -4.89 4.07
N GLU A 61 -19.07 -3.79 4.39
CA GLU A 61 -18.35 -2.96 3.42
C GLU A 61 -17.16 -3.70 2.79
N ILE A 62 -16.43 -4.50 3.57
CA ILE A 62 -15.38 -5.40 3.05
C ILE A 62 -15.99 -6.44 2.10
N ALA A 63 -17.14 -7.02 2.46
CA ALA A 63 -17.83 -7.96 1.59
C ALA A 63 -18.32 -7.30 0.30
N LEU A 64 -18.84 -6.06 0.36
CA LEU A 64 -19.22 -5.26 -0.81
C LEU A 64 -18.00 -5.02 -1.73
N PHE A 65 -16.87 -4.62 -1.18
CA PHE A 65 -15.64 -4.39 -1.96
C PHE A 65 -15.14 -5.66 -2.64
N ALA A 66 -15.21 -6.79 -1.93
CA ALA A 66 -14.86 -8.09 -2.51
C ALA A 66 -15.78 -8.49 -3.67
N GLN A 67 -17.11 -8.29 -3.52
CA GLN A 67 -18.11 -8.62 -4.53
C GLN A 67 -18.01 -7.74 -5.78
N THR A 68 -17.73 -6.46 -5.59
CA THR A 68 -17.67 -5.46 -6.67
C THR A 68 -16.29 -5.33 -7.31
N GLY A 69 -15.24 -5.89 -6.69
CA GLY A 69 -13.87 -5.73 -7.14
C GLY A 69 -13.26 -4.37 -6.79
N THR A 70 -13.95 -3.57 -5.97
CA THR A 70 -13.43 -2.29 -5.47
C THR A 70 -12.16 -2.51 -4.65
N GLY A 71 -11.10 -1.77 -4.97
CA GLY A 71 -9.79 -1.99 -4.37
C GLY A 71 -9.46 -1.07 -3.20
N VAL A 72 -8.46 -1.45 -2.42
CA VAL A 72 -7.93 -0.66 -1.30
C VAL A 72 -6.41 -0.55 -1.40
N THR A 73 -5.88 0.66 -1.24
CA THR A 73 -4.44 0.89 -1.02
C THR A 73 -4.20 1.13 0.46
N HIS A 74 -3.47 0.23 1.10
CA HIS A 74 -3.07 0.37 2.49
C HIS A 74 -1.85 1.27 2.61
N CYS A 75 -1.92 2.29 3.48
CA CYS A 75 -0.88 3.29 3.71
C CYS A 75 -0.43 3.27 5.18
N PRO A 76 0.28 2.24 5.65
CA PRO A 76 0.52 2.03 7.07
C PRO A 76 1.30 3.16 7.77
N SER A 77 2.30 3.76 7.11
CA SER A 77 3.05 4.88 7.69
C SER A 77 2.16 6.09 7.95
N ALA A 78 1.35 6.49 6.95
CA ALA A 78 0.43 7.61 7.07
C ALA A 78 -0.60 7.36 8.17
N ASN A 79 -1.23 6.19 8.17
CA ASN A 79 -2.23 5.80 9.18
C ASN A 79 -1.67 5.90 10.61
N MET A 80 -0.43 5.43 10.82
CA MET A 80 0.23 5.51 12.13
C MET A 80 0.66 6.92 12.49
N ARG A 81 1.24 7.67 11.54
CA ARG A 81 1.71 9.04 11.78
C ARG A 81 0.55 9.96 12.17
N CYS A 82 -0.58 9.83 11.51
CA CYS A 82 -1.79 10.61 11.78
C CYS A 82 -2.62 10.05 12.96
N GLY A 83 -2.24 8.89 13.52
CA GLY A 83 -2.96 8.28 14.64
C GLY A 83 -4.34 7.73 14.29
N GLN A 84 -4.58 7.45 13.01
CA GLN A 84 -5.89 7.07 12.47
C GLN A 84 -6.31 5.65 12.85
N GLY A 85 -5.39 4.68 12.86
CA GLY A 85 -5.70 3.30 13.25
C GLY A 85 -5.03 2.24 12.38
N ILE A 86 -5.50 0.99 12.53
CA ILE A 86 -4.99 -0.17 11.79
C ILE A 86 -6.08 -0.70 10.88
N ALA A 87 -5.88 -0.60 9.56
CA ALA A 87 -6.79 -1.17 8.57
C ALA A 87 -6.85 -2.70 8.66
N LYS A 88 -8.00 -3.28 8.39
CA LYS A 88 -8.29 -4.73 8.48
C LYS A 88 -7.75 -5.49 7.25
N VAL A 89 -6.45 -5.33 6.93
CA VAL A 89 -5.86 -5.84 5.68
C VAL A 89 -5.99 -7.36 5.56
N ARG A 90 -5.75 -8.13 6.64
CA ARG A 90 -5.91 -9.59 6.60
C ARG A 90 -7.33 -9.98 6.17
N GLN A 91 -8.34 -9.33 6.72
CA GLN A 91 -9.74 -9.60 6.42
C GLN A 91 -10.10 -9.23 4.97
N MET A 92 -9.59 -8.09 4.50
CA MET A 92 -9.78 -7.69 3.11
C MET A 92 -9.19 -8.74 2.15
N LEU A 93 -7.96 -9.20 2.42
CA LEU A 93 -7.29 -10.23 1.62
C LEU A 93 -8.05 -11.57 1.65
N ASP A 94 -8.51 -12.01 2.84
CA ASP A 94 -9.28 -13.25 3.01
C ASP A 94 -10.64 -13.20 2.29
N ALA A 95 -11.26 -12.02 2.25
CA ALA A 95 -12.50 -11.78 1.52
C ALA A 95 -12.28 -11.67 -0.01
N GLY A 96 -11.05 -11.51 -0.48
CA GLY A 96 -10.71 -11.35 -1.90
C GLY A 96 -10.73 -9.90 -2.41
N VAL A 97 -10.76 -8.91 -1.53
CA VAL A 97 -10.61 -7.50 -1.91
C VAL A 97 -9.24 -7.29 -2.56
N PRO A 98 -9.15 -6.59 -3.70
CA PRO A 98 -7.87 -6.18 -4.27
C PRO A 98 -7.15 -5.19 -3.32
N VAL A 99 -6.03 -5.62 -2.72
CA VAL A 99 -5.25 -4.76 -1.82
C VAL A 99 -3.87 -4.49 -2.39
N GLY A 100 -3.51 -3.20 -2.44
CA GLY A 100 -2.17 -2.71 -2.75
C GLY A 100 -1.55 -1.98 -1.57
N LEU A 101 -0.31 -1.50 -1.75
CA LEU A 101 0.37 -0.61 -0.81
C LEU A 101 0.60 0.77 -1.42
N GLY A 102 0.49 1.81 -0.60
CA GLY A 102 0.79 3.18 -0.95
C GLY A 102 1.66 3.85 0.11
N VAL A 103 2.42 4.85 -0.32
CA VAL A 103 3.24 5.68 0.58
C VAL A 103 2.49 6.93 1.05
N ASP A 104 1.36 7.24 0.40
CA ASP A 104 0.57 8.45 0.62
C ASP A 104 1.37 9.74 0.35
N GLY A 105 0.92 10.89 0.84
CA GLY A 105 1.59 12.18 0.66
C GLY A 105 2.85 12.32 1.52
N SER A 106 3.80 13.16 1.06
CA SER A 106 5.05 13.39 1.80
C SER A 106 4.85 14.10 3.14
N ALA A 107 3.70 14.72 3.38
CA ALA A 107 3.35 15.30 4.67
C ALA A 107 3.03 14.24 5.73
N SER A 108 2.52 13.10 5.31
CA SER A 108 2.15 11.96 6.18
C SER A 108 3.16 10.81 6.14
N ASN A 109 4.12 10.83 5.19
CA ASN A 109 5.16 9.81 5.05
C ASN A 109 6.47 10.41 4.55
N ASP A 110 7.40 10.67 5.46
CA ASP A 110 8.70 11.31 5.15
C ASP A 110 9.63 10.43 4.32
N SER A 111 9.50 9.10 4.40
CA SER A 111 10.44 8.17 3.76
C SER A 111 10.07 7.83 2.31
N SER A 112 8.80 7.87 1.95
CA SER A 112 8.26 7.45 0.65
C SER A 112 8.84 6.11 0.15
N ASN A 113 9.03 5.14 1.07
CA ASN A 113 9.70 3.87 0.81
C ASN A 113 8.72 2.70 0.88
N LEU A 114 8.36 2.14 -0.28
CA LEU A 114 7.37 1.07 -0.37
C LEU A 114 7.79 -0.26 0.32
N PHE A 115 9.10 -0.52 0.48
CA PHE A 115 9.55 -1.68 1.27
C PHE A 115 9.32 -1.48 2.77
N LEU A 116 9.45 -0.25 3.27
CA LEU A 116 9.07 0.06 4.64
C LEU A 116 7.57 -0.09 4.85
N GLU A 117 6.74 0.35 3.88
CA GLU A 117 5.30 0.13 3.93
C GLU A 117 4.96 -1.37 3.98
N ALA A 118 5.61 -2.19 3.16
CA ALA A 118 5.42 -3.64 3.19
C ALA A 118 5.78 -4.27 4.55
N ARG A 119 6.89 -3.83 5.14
CA ARG A 119 7.28 -4.24 6.50
C ARG A 119 6.26 -3.83 7.55
N LEU A 120 5.82 -2.57 7.51
CA LEU A 120 4.87 -2.04 8.47
C LEU A 120 3.50 -2.71 8.32
N ALA A 121 3.03 -2.91 7.09
CA ALA A 121 1.81 -3.68 6.83
C ALA A 121 1.88 -5.06 7.49
N GLN A 122 2.98 -5.80 7.28
CA GLN A 122 3.18 -7.10 7.91
C GLN A 122 3.15 -7.03 9.44
N LEU A 123 3.87 -6.09 10.04
CA LEU A 123 3.99 -5.99 11.50
C LEU A 123 2.67 -5.54 12.16
N LEU A 124 1.95 -4.59 11.54
CA LEU A 124 0.67 -4.10 12.04
C LEU A 124 -0.40 -5.20 12.07
N GLN A 125 -0.48 -6.04 11.03
CA GLN A 125 -1.45 -7.15 11.03
C GLN A 125 -1.16 -8.18 12.13
N ARG A 126 0.09 -8.32 12.56
CA ARG A 126 0.45 -9.21 13.68
C ARG A 126 -0.05 -8.71 15.03
N VAL A 127 -0.21 -7.39 15.19
CA VAL A 127 -0.69 -6.77 16.43
C VAL A 127 -2.11 -6.24 16.32
N ALA A 128 -2.76 -6.37 15.17
CA ALA A 128 -4.15 -5.99 14.98
C ALA A 128 -5.08 -6.70 15.99
N PRO A 129 -6.20 -6.08 16.41
CA PRO A 129 -7.02 -6.54 17.52
C PRO A 129 -7.46 -8.00 17.44
N ALA A 130 -7.41 -8.71 18.56
CA ALA A 130 -7.67 -10.15 18.70
C ALA A 130 -9.09 -10.62 18.29
N ARG A 131 -10.04 -9.73 18.08
CA ARG A 131 -11.39 -10.07 17.55
C ARG A 131 -11.33 -10.83 16.23
N TYR A 132 -10.28 -10.63 15.49
CA TYR A 132 -9.97 -11.28 14.23
C TYR A 132 -9.61 -12.76 14.36
N ARG A 133 -9.24 -13.22 15.57
CA ARG A 133 -8.56 -14.49 15.79
C ARG A 133 -9.42 -15.56 16.43
N SER A 134 -10.55 -15.17 17.01
CA SER A 134 -11.42 -16.15 17.70
C SER A 134 -12.06 -17.15 16.72
N GLU A 135 -12.06 -16.85 15.43
CA GLU A 135 -12.73 -17.66 14.39
C GLU A 135 -11.74 -18.38 13.45
N ALA A 136 -10.43 -18.11 13.53
CA ALA A 136 -9.46 -18.78 12.69
C ALA A 136 -9.05 -20.14 13.25
N PRO A 137 -9.16 -21.25 12.49
CA PRO A 137 -8.70 -22.57 12.93
C PRO A 137 -7.19 -22.54 13.25
N GLY A 138 -6.81 -22.82 14.48
CA GLY A 138 -5.42 -22.92 14.91
C GLY A 138 -4.80 -21.67 15.52
N GLY A 139 -5.58 -20.63 15.85
CA GLY A 139 -5.11 -19.45 16.57
C GLY A 139 -4.47 -19.82 17.91
N ARG A 140 -3.15 -19.69 18.03
CA ARG A 140 -2.44 -19.92 19.29
C ARG A 140 -2.67 -18.72 20.21
N GLY A 141 -3.71 -18.82 21.06
CA GLY A 141 -3.99 -17.83 22.08
C GLY A 141 -2.81 -17.66 23.03
N GLY A 142 -2.47 -16.43 23.36
CA GLY A 142 -1.47 -16.12 24.38
C GLY A 142 -1.07 -14.65 24.45
N PHE A 143 -0.89 -13.94 23.34
CA PHE A 143 -0.29 -12.62 23.33
C PHE A 143 -1.04 -11.56 22.48
N GLY A 144 -2.34 -11.69 22.26
CA GLY A 144 -3.16 -10.67 21.60
C GLY A 144 -2.88 -10.44 20.09
N GLY A 145 -1.84 -11.04 19.53
CA GLY A 145 -1.45 -10.89 18.12
C GLY A 145 -1.23 -12.24 17.40
N ASP A 146 -1.01 -12.24 16.06
CA ASP A 146 -0.75 -13.42 15.25
C ASP A 146 0.53 -13.24 14.41
N PRO A 147 1.62 -13.96 14.72
CA PRO A 147 2.84 -13.92 13.93
C PRO A 147 2.64 -14.34 12.46
N GLY A 148 1.60 -15.12 12.17
CA GLY A 148 1.26 -15.59 10.83
C GLY A 148 0.22 -14.76 10.09
N ALA A 149 -0.30 -13.68 10.68
CA ALA A 149 -1.41 -12.91 10.11
C ALA A 149 -1.13 -12.34 8.71
N LEU A 150 0.10 -11.95 8.42
CA LEU A 150 0.54 -11.53 7.10
C LEU A 150 1.98 -11.98 6.87
N SER A 151 2.23 -12.71 5.79
CA SER A 151 3.57 -13.16 5.40
C SER A 151 4.34 -12.06 4.67
N ALA A 152 5.68 -12.17 4.64
CA ALA A 152 6.51 -11.27 3.85
C ALA A 152 6.19 -11.35 2.34
N ARG A 153 5.80 -12.54 1.85
CA ARG A 153 5.37 -12.74 0.47
C ARG A 153 4.10 -11.96 0.15
N GLU A 154 3.06 -12.07 0.98
CA GLU A 154 1.81 -11.33 0.81
C GLU A 154 2.06 -9.82 0.85
N ALA A 155 2.90 -9.33 1.77
CA ALA A 155 3.27 -7.92 1.84
C ALA A 155 3.98 -7.44 0.56
N LEU A 156 4.89 -8.26 -0.02
CA LEU A 156 5.53 -7.96 -1.29
C LEU A 156 4.55 -8.03 -2.47
N GLU A 157 3.61 -8.97 -2.44
CA GLU A 157 2.57 -9.08 -3.47
C GLU A 157 1.63 -7.87 -3.46
N MET A 158 1.27 -7.34 -2.30
CA MET A 158 0.54 -6.07 -2.22
C MET A 158 1.35 -4.90 -2.82
N ALA A 159 2.67 -4.85 -2.58
CA ALA A 159 3.56 -3.82 -3.10
C ALA A 159 3.81 -3.92 -4.62
N THR A 160 3.46 -5.03 -5.25
CA THR A 160 3.75 -5.33 -6.66
C THR A 160 2.47 -5.66 -7.44
N ARG A 161 2.02 -6.90 -7.42
CA ARG A 161 0.81 -7.36 -8.13
C ARG A 161 -0.46 -6.68 -7.64
N GLY A 162 -0.56 -6.43 -6.33
CA GLY A 162 -1.67 -5.69 -5.74
C GLY A 162 -1.79 -4.30 -6.33
N GLY A 163 -0.69 -3.52 -6.32
CA GLY A 163 -0.65 -2.20 -6.94
C GLY A 163 -0.97 -2.24 -8.44
N ALA A 164 -0.41 -3.19 -9.20
CA ALA A 164 -0.72 -3.38 -10.61
C ALA A 164 -2.22 -3.61 -10.86
N ARG A 165 -2.86 -4.47 -10.06
CA ARG A 165 -4.29 -4.74 -10.13
C ARG A 165 -5.12 -3.49 -9.87
N LEU A 166 -4.78 -2.69 -8.84
CA LEU A 166 -5.47 -1.44 -8.54
C LEU A 166 -5.37 -0.43 -9.70
N LEU A 167 -4.22 -0.38 -10.37
CA LEU A 167 -4.00 0.46 -11.54
C LEU A 167 -4.66 -0.09 -12.81
N GLY A 168 -5.25 -1.27 -12.77
CA GLY A 168 -5.82 -1.95 -13.96
C GLY A 168 -4.76 -2.32 -14.99
N ARG A 169 -3.53 -2.61 -14.56
CA ARG A 169 -2.41 -2.97 -15.43
C ARG A 169 -2.05 -4.44 -15.26
N ASP A 170 -1.96 -5.14 -16.38
CA ASP A 170 -1.58 -6.55 -16.49
C ASP A 170 -0.15 -6.77 -17.02
N ASP A 171 0.49 -5.67 -17.42
CA ASP A 171 1.84 -5.65 -17.99
C ASP A 171 2.95 -5.29 -16.97
N ILE A 172 2.60 -5.10 -15.67
CA ILE A 172 3.51 -4.80 -14.56
C ILE A 172 3.22 -5.69 -13.33
N GLY A 173 4.04 -5.58 -12.29
CA GLY A 173 3.82 -6.23 -10.99
C GLY A 173 4.51 -7.58 -10.83
N HIS A 174 5.07 -8.18 -11.89
CA HIS A 174 5.89 -9.38 -11.82
C HIS A 174 6.83 -9.49 -13.02
N LEU A 175 7.83 -10.37 -12.91
CA LEU A 175 8.80 -10.62 -13.98
C LEU A 175 8.34 -11.78 -14.84
N ALA A 176 8.03 -11.49 -16.11
CA ALA A 176 7.74 -12.48 -17.14
C ALA A 176 8.04 -11.92 -18.53
N THR A 177 8.20 -12.79 -19.52
CA THR A 177 8.37 -12.37 -20.92
C THR A 177 7.13 -11.63 -21.40
N GLY A 178 7.32 -10.48 -22.03
CA GLY A 178 6.23 -9.63 -22.52
C GLY A 178 5.75 -8.57 -21.54
N MET A 179 6.21 -8.61 -20.29
CA MET A 179 5.91 -7.57 -19.30
C MET A 179 6.76 -6.32 -19.51
N SER A 180 6.30 -5.18 -19.00
CA SER A 180 7.13 -3.98 -18.87
C SER A 180 8.35 -4.28 -18.01
N ALA A 181 9.51 -3.80 -18.44
CA ALA A 181 10.75 -4.05 -17.70
C ALA A 181 10.94 -3.00 -16.59
N ASP A 182 10.04 -3.03 -15.59
CA ASP A 182 10.14 -2.30 -14.34
C ASP A 182 10.75 -3.23 -13.28
N ILE A 183 12.05 -3.13 -13.07
CA ILE A 183 12.85 -4.09 -12.31
C ILE A 183 13.74 -3.34 -11.32
N ILE A 184 13.83 -3.85 -10.11
CA ILE A 184 14.87 -3.45 -9.16
C ILE A 184 15.75 -4.66 -8.81
N ALA A 185 17.03 -4.39 -8.52
CA ALA A 185 17.95 -5.35 -7.96
C ALA A 185 18.48 -4.84 -6.61
N VAL A 186 18.54 -5.72 -5.63
CA VAL A 186 19.08 -5.45 -4.30
C VAL A 186 20.26 -6.40 -4.08
N SER A 187 21.42 -5.87 -3.69
CA SER A 187 22.55 -6.72 -3.30
C SER A 187 22.29 -7.35 -1.93
N THR A 188 22.47 -8.65 -1.84
CA THR A 188 22.41 -9.40 -0.57
C THR A 188 23.77 -9.55 0.12
N GLU A 189 24.81 -8.92 -0.40
CA GLU A 189 26.18 -8.95 0.16
C GLU A 189 26.36 -8.04 1.37
N HIS A 190 25.36 -7.20 1.68
CA HIS A 190 25.40 -6.34 2.85
C HIS A 190 25.23 -7.16 4.14
N LEU A 191 25.92 -6.72 5.21
CA LEU A 191 25.91 -7.42 6.51
C LEU A 191 24.51 -7.66 7.07
N SER A 192 23.55 -6.76 6.79
CA SER A 192 22.14 -6.94 7.21
C SER A 192 21.46 -8.18 6.62
N PHE A 193 22.02 -8.75 5.53
CA PHE A 193 21.52 -9.97 4.90
C PHE A 193 22.31 -11.23 5.30
N ALA A 194 23.29 -11.12 6.20
CA ALA A 194 24.09 -12.27 6.62
C ALA A 194 23.19 -13.35 7.25
N GLY A 195 23.30 -14.59 6.76
CA GLY A 195 22.50 -15.72 7.25
C GLY A 195 21.10 -15.85 6.68
N THR A 196 20.67 -14.97 5.76
CA THR A 196 19.28 -14.95 5.24
C THR A 196 19.06 -15.73 3.94
N GLN A 197 20.06 -16.45 3.45
CA GLN A 197 20.05 -17.11 2.13
C GLN A 197 18.92 -18.14 1.96
N ARG A 198 18.34 -18.64 3.05
CA ARG A 198 17.22 -19.60 3.02
C ARG A 198 15.88 -18.96 2.68
N ASP A 199 15.71 -17.67 3.00
CA ASP A 199 14.51 -16.90 2.70
C ASP A 199 14.87 -15.45 2.34
N PRO A 200 15.39 -15.23 1.14
CA PRO A 200 15.79 -13.90 0.68
C PRO A 200 14.60 -12.95 0.52
N LEU A 201 13.38 -13.48 0.30
CA LEU A 201 12.18 -12.67 0.20
C LEU A 201 11.79 -12.08 1.56
N ALA A 202 11.76 -12.89 2.62
CA ALA A 202 11.55 -12.38 3.97
C ALA A 202 12.65 -11.39 4.37
N ALA A 203 13.88 -11.64 3.96
CA ALA A 203 15.01 -10.74 4.21
C ALA A 203 14.81 -9.36 3.58
N LEU A 204 14.31 -9.27 2.35
CA LEU A 204 13.98 -8.00 1.70
C LEU A 204 12.99 -7.15 2.51
N ILE A 205 12.02 -7.80 3.13
CA ILE A 205 11.00 -7.11 3.94
C ILE A 205 11.52 -6.80 5.35
N MET A 206 12.26 -7.71 5.98
CA MET A 206 12.57 -7.62 7.41
C MET A 206 13.98 -7.11 7.73
N CYS A 207 14.95 -7.26 6.83
CA CYS A 207 16.37 -6.97 7.09
C CYS A 207 16.84 -5.62 6.51
N GLY A 208 15.98 -4.60 6.51
CA GLY A 208 16.38 -3.25 6.11
C GLY A 208 17.17 -2.48 7.19
N PRO A 209 17.70 -1.31 6.86
CA PRO A 209 17.63 -0.64 5.56
C PRO A 209 18.61 -1.20 4.53
N PHE A 210 18.25 -1.10 3.26
CA PHE A 210 19.12 -1.38 2.12
C PHE A 210 18.92 -0.34 1.02
N THR A 211 19.86 -0.26 0.10
CA THR A 211 19.76 0.58 -1.09
C THR A 211 19.55 -0.30 -2.33
N THR A 212 18.63 0.09 -3.19
CA THR A 212 18.47 -0.54 -4.50
C THR A 212 19.77 -0.39 -5.29
N SER A 213 20.42 -1.51 -5.64
CA SER A 213 21.68 -1.47 -6.38
C SER A 213 21.47 -1.04 -7.82
N HIS A 214 20.43 -1.57 -8.48
CA HIS A 214 20.07 -1.21 -9.84
C HIS A 214 18.56 -1.07 -9.96
N SER A 215 18.10 -0.16 -10.83
CA SER A 215 16.70 0.00 -11.18
C SER A 215 16.54 0.27 -12.66
N TRP A 216 15.63 -0.46 -13.29
CA TRP A 216 15.16 -0.21 -14.66
C TRP A 216 13.70 0.20 -14.60
N ILE A 217 13.33 1.21 -15.37
CA ILE A 217 11.96 1.67 -15.53
C ILE A 217 11.66 1.65 -17.03
N ASN A 218 10.69 0.85 -17.42
CA ASN A 218 10.35 0.60 -18.83
C ASN A 218 11.62 0.25 -19.65
N GLY A 219 12.45 -0.65 -19.13
CA GLY A 219 13.70 -1.12 -19.74
C GLY A 219 14.87 -0.12 -19.71
N ARG A 220 14.67 1.08 -19.17
CA ARG A 220 15.74 2.11 -19.07
C ARG A 220 16.38 2.04 -17.70
N LEU A 221 17.70 1.84 -17.68
CA LEU A 221 18.48 1.89 -16.43
C LEU A 221 18.38 3.31 -15.81
N ARG A 222 17.98 3.40 -14.55
CA ARG A 222 17.80 4.64 -13.79
C ARG A 222 18.68 4.72 -12.56
N VAL A 223 19.00 3.57 -11.98
CA VAL A 223 19.91 3.46 -10.83
C VAL A 223 20.97 2.43 -11.17
N THR A 224 22.23 2.76 -10.87
CA THR A 224 23.36 1.84 -10.87
C THR A 224 24.22 2.08 -9.64
N ASP A 225 24.68 1.02 -8.98
CA ASP A 225 25.45 1.06 -7.75
C ASP A 225 24.85 1.99 -6.68
N GLY A 226 23.51 1.99 -6.57
CA GLY A 226 22.78 2.80 -5.62
C GLY A 226 22.69 4.29 -5.96
N ARG A 227 23.06 4.70 -7.17
CA ARG A 227 23.09 6.11 -7.60
C ARG A 227 22.18 6.34 -8.81
N LEU A 228 21.44 7.44 -8.80
CA LEU A 228 20.69 7.91 -9.96
C LEU A 228 21.62 8.27 -11.11
N ILE A 229 21.34 7.80 -12.32
CA ILE A 229 22.22 8.00 -13.50
C ILE A 229 22.10 9.44 -14.04
N ASP A 230 20.87 9.92 -14.19
CA ASP A 230 20.57 11.18 -14.91
C ASP A 230 20.41 12.40 -13.98
N HIS A 231 20.70 12.26 -12.69
CA HIS A 231 20.49 13.32 -11.71
C HIS A 231 21.77 13.61 -10.92
N GLN A 232 21.97 14.87 -10.62
CA GLN A 232 23.03 15.32 -9.72
C GLN A 232 22.43 15.64 -8.34
N PRO A 233 22.42 14.69 -7.39
CA PRO A 233 21.82 14.88 -6.07
C PRO A 233 22.24 16.18 -5.36
N PRO A 234 23.52 16.66 -5.44
CA PRO A 234 23.91 17.90 -4.81
C PRO A 234 23.21 19.16 -5.38
N ILE A 235 22.84 19.14 -6.67
CA ILE A 235 22.08 20.25 -7.28
C ILE A 235 20.64 20.21 -6.79
N LEU A 236 20.02 19.04 -6.86
CA LEU A 236 18.65 18.84 -6.40
C LEU A 236 18.48 19.21 -4.92
N LEU A 237 19.40 18.79 -4.06
CA LEU A 237 19.37 19.12 -2.64
C LEU A 237 19.44 20.63 -2.39
N ARG A 238 20.34 21.35 -3.08
CA ARG A 238 20.44 22.81 -2.96
C ARG A 238 19.17 23.53 -3.41
N GLU A 239 18.57 23.11 -4.52
CA GLU A 239 17.32 23.68 -5.00
C GLU A 239 16.17 23.42 -4.04
N HIS A 240 16.07 22.19 -3.51
CA HIS A 240 15.08 21.83 -2.50
C HIS A 240 15.26 22.71 -1.24
N GLU A 241 16.47 22.83 -0.73
CA GLU A 241 16.77 23.66 0.44
C GLU A 241 16.38 25.13 0.23
N ARG A 242 16.65 25.68 -0.96
CA ARG A 242 16.24 27.03 -1.34
C ARG A 242 14.71 27.19 -1.35
N VAL A 243 13.96 26.19 -1.81
CA VAL A 243 12.51 26.20 -1.79
C VAL A 243 11.99 26.14 -0.35
N MET A 244 12.54 25.26 0.47
CA MET A 244 12.15 25.11 1.88
C MET A 244 12.36 26.41 2.67
N GLN A 245 13.46 27.10 2.47
CA GLN A 245 13.72 28.40 3.11
C GLN A 245 12.64 29.45 2.76
N ARG A 246 12.00 29.36 1.60
CA ARG A 246 10.90 30.29 1.23
C ARG A 246 9.55 29.94 1.85
N ILE A 247 9.37 28.69 2.28
CA ILE A 247 8.11 28.22 2.86
C ILE A 247 8.10 28.52 4.37
N TYR A 248 9.26 28.50 5.01
CA TYR A 248 9.38 28.68 6.47
C TYR A 248 9.83 30.07 6.89
N LEU A 249 9.99 31.02 5.96
CA LEU A 249 10.20 32.46 6.21
C LEU A 249 8.91 33.24 5.93
#